data_ce886372b0cb35f7aa348809793ce5c3
#
_entry.id   ce886372b0cb35f7aa348809793ce5c3
#
_cell.length_a   1.000
_cell.length_b   1.000
_cell.length_c   1.000
_cell.angle_alpha   90.00
_cell.angle_beta   90.00
_cell.angle_gamma   90.00
#
_symmetry.space_group_name_H-M   'P 1'
#
loop_
_entity.id
_entity.type
_entity.pdbx_description
1 polymer ?
#
loop_
_entity_poly.entity_id
_entity_poly.type
_entity_poly.pdbx_seq_one_letter_code
_entity_poly.pdbx_strand_id
1 'polypeptide(L)'
;QEVYDGQALYDVWNTYTFAIEKEYPSHHSNVYYHGEVNSMEMDLNVDVLAGKNKEEEHISELSRNYDDFYITTLSRTDNKLYAGKLVLSYPLAGGRISGGSEYSYTHRTSDFSGFGDEIEGTSDKIREKNLAFFLDCVYRLGGVNASAGLRYEDVYYDFYENSLYQSDESKHYRNLFPSLSLEGAMGQVQWALGYHIQVARPHYEQLKNAIHYGNRFTYLGGAPNLQPTYIHAAEMRAIYRDLQLSVGYNRYNDDILFSIEQITSCLLYTS
;
A
#
# COMPACT_ATOMS: atom_id res chain seq x y z
N GLN A 1 31.77 6.51 2.92
CA GLN A 1 31.49 6.21 4.35
C GLN A 1 32.83 5.99 5.06
N GLU A 2 32.92 6.46 6.28
CA GLU A 2 34.09 6.30 7.15
C GLU A 2 33.73 5.39 8.31
N VAL A 3 34.59 4.41 8.61
CA VAL A 3 34.44 3.48 9.73
C VAL A 3 35.53 3.78 10.75
N TYR A 4 35.14 3.87 11.99
CA TYR A 4 36.03 4.15 13.11
C TYR A 4 36.09 2.95 14.07
N ASP A 5 37.28 2.63 14.53
CA ASP A 5 37.51 1.77 15.71
C ASP A 5 37.92 2.69 16.88
N GLY A 6 36.96 2.93 17.78
CA GLY A 6 37.08 3.96 18.80
C GLY A 6 37.19 5.37 18.18
N GLN A 7 38.34 6.03 18.34
CA GLN A 7 38.61 7.34 17.74
C GLN A 7 39.51 7.26 16.49
N ALA A 8 39.98 6.09 16.11
CA ALA A 8 40.83 5.91 14.94
C ALA A 8 40.02 5.57 13.70
N LEU A 9 40.29 6.27 12.59
CA LEU A 9 39.73 5.93 11.29
C LEU A 9 40.26 4.55 10.88
N TYR A 10 39.36 3.55 10.84
CA TYR A 10 39.70 2.18 10.50
C TYR A 10 39.62 1.93 9.00
N ASP A 11 38.52 2.35 8.38
CA ASP A 11 38.32 2.15 6.95
C ASP A 11 37.57 3.32 6.31
N VAL A 12 37.77 3.46 5.00
CA VAL A 12 36.97 4.35 4.13
C VAL A 12 36.52 3.53 2.95
N TRP A 13 35.21 3.45 2.75
CA TRP A 13 34.68 2.83 1.56
C TRP A 13 33.77 3.75 0.76
N ASN A 14 33.78 3.55 -0.55
CA ASN A 14 32.94 4.25 -1.49
C ASN A 14 32.03 3.25 -2.17
N THR A 15 30.73 3.43 -2.06
CA THR A 15 29.72 2.65 -2.78
C THR A 15 29.25 3.46 -3.98
N TYR A 16 29.31 2.86 -5.13
CA TYR A 16 28.80 3.41 -6.39
C TYR A 16 27.66 2.49 -6.84
N THR A 17 26.48 3.07 -7.01
CA THR A 17 25.29 2.37 -7.51
C THR A 17 24.92 2.97 -8.86
N PHE A 18 24.77 2.12 -9.85
CA PHE A 18 24.30 2.47 -11.18
C PHE A 18 23.10 1.60 -11.53
N ALA A 19 21.92 2.22 -11.61
CA ALA A 19 20.68 1.53 -11.95
C ALA A 19 20.26 1.85 -13.38
N ILE A 20 19.87 0.83 -14.12
CA ILE A 20 19.28 0.92 -15.46
C ILE A 20 17.83 0.46 -15.34
N GLU A 21 16.91 1.39 -15.38
CA GLU A 21 15.50 1.09 -15.48
C GLU A 21 15.07 1.00 -16.94
N LYS A 22 14.45 -0.11 -17.30
CA LYS A 22 13.79 -0.28 -18.59
C LYS A 22 12.29 -0.32 -18.38
N GLU A 23 11.66 0.79 -18.66
CA GLU A 23 10.21 0.87 -18.71
C GLU A 23 9.69 0.24 -19.99
N TYR A 24 8.68 -0.61 -19.85
CA TYR A 24 7.88 -1.12 -20.95
C TYR A 24 6.57 -0.33 -21.00
N PRO A 25 5.96 -0.20 -22.19
CA PRO A 25 4.65 0.43 -22.28
C PRO A 25 3.66 -0.20 -21.32
N SER A 26 3.09 0.61 -20.44
CA SER A 26 1.97 0.22 -19.61
C SER A 26 0.66 0.43 -20.37
N HIS A 27 -0.27 -0.48 -20.21
CA HIS A 27 -1.60 -0.40 -20.81
C HIS A 27 -2.61 -0.18 -19.71
N HIS A 28 -3.36 0.92 -19.82
CA HIS A 28 -4.51 1.20 -18.97
C HIS A 28 -5.72 1.43 -19.86
N SER A 29 -6.77 0.65 -19.64
CA SER A 29 -8.05 0.78 -20.30
C SER A 29 -9.13 0.95 -19.24
N ASN A 30 -9.95 1.97 -19.42
CA ASN A 30 -11.07 2.26 -18.54
C ASN A 30 -12.34 2.37 -19.37
N VAL A 31 -13.42 1.75 -18.91
CA VAL A 31 -14.77 1.91 -19.44
C VAL A 31 -15.65 2.39 -18.30
N TYR A 32 -16.26 3.54 -18.52
CA TYR A 32 -17.19 4.14 -17.57
C TYR A 32 -18.55 4.30 -18.22
N TYR A 33 -19.59 3.93 -17.49
CA TYR A 33 -21.00 4.14 -17.86
C TYR A 33 -21.72 4.85 -16.72
N HIS A 34 -22.46 5.90 -17.07
CA HIS A 34 -23.38 6.58 -16.17
C HIS A 34 -24.77 6.60 -16.81
N GLY A 35 -25.79 6.24 -16.05
CA GLY A 35 -27.15 6.24 -16.53
C GLY A 35 -28.16 6.43 -15.40
N GLU A 36 -29.39 6.82 -15.76
CA GLU A 36 -30.50 7.01 -14.83
C GLU A 36 -31.71 6.19 -15.30
N VAL A 37 -32.32 5.45 -14.39
CA VAL A 37 -33.55 4.71 -14.62
C VAL A 37 -34.52 4.97 -13.46
N ASN A 38 -35.65 5.62 -13.72
CA ASN A 38 -36.66 5.91 -12.70
C ASN A 38 -36.11 6.56 -11.43
N SER A 39 -35.32 7.61 -11.56
CA SER A 39 -34.65 8.31 -10.45
C SER A 39 -33.52 7.50 -9.73
N MET A 40 -33.24 6.31 -10.17
CA MET A 40 -32.07 5.55 -9.72
C MET A 40 -30.89 5.84 -10.65
N GLU A 41 -29.84 6.42 -10.13
CA GLU A 41 -28.58 6.62 -10.85
C GLU A 41 -27.74 5.35 -10.75
N MET A 42 -27.10 4.99 -11.86
CA MET A 42 -26.18 3.85 -11.95
C MET A 42 -24.87 4.30 -12.55
N ASP A 43 -23.79 4.02 -11.83
CA ASP A 43 -22.41 4.19 -12.28
C ASP A 43 -21.72 2.83 -12.34
N LEU A 44 -21.18 2.51 -13.51
CA LEU A 44 -20.36 1.33 -13.73
C LEU A 44 -18.97 1.77 -14.21
N ASN A 45 -17.94 1.28 -13.53
CA ASN A 45 -16.55 1.48 -13.90
C ASN A 45 -15.83 0.14 -14.06
N VAL A 46 -15.10 -0.04 -15.15
CA VAL A 46 -14.28 -1.23 -15.40
C VAL A 46 -12.90 -0.77 -15.82
N ASP A 47 -11.88 -1.26 -15.10
CA ASP A 47 -10.49 -0.95 -15.32
C ASP A 47 -9.69 -2.21 -15.64
N VAL A 48 -8.80 -2.10 -16.61
CA VAL A 48 -7.78 -3.09 -16.92
C VAL A 48 -6.43 -2.40 -17.00
N LEU A 49 -5.49 -2.85 -16.18
CA LEU A 49 -4.14 -2.34 -16.16
C LEU A 49 -3.15 -3.49 -16.34
N ALA A 50 -2.17 -3.31 -17.22
CA ALA A 50 -1.05 -4.22 -17.39
C ALA A 50 0.23 -3.41 -17.54
N GLY A 51 1.26 -3.77 -16.77
CA GLY A 51 2.55 -3.10 -16.82
C GLY A 51 3.68 -4.07 -16.52
N LYS A 52 4.84 -3.77 -17.09
CA LYS A 52 6.09 -4.49 -16.86
C LYS A 52 7.18 -3.51 -16.52
N ASN A 53 8.07 -3.90 -15.63
CA ASN A 53 9.29 -3.17 -15.33
C ASN A 53 10.48 -4.13 -15.29
N LYS A 54 11.64 -3.65 -15.70
CA LYS A 54 12.92 -4.33 -15.56
C LYS A 54 13.93 -3.32 -15.04
N GLU A 55 14.56 -3.66 -13.94
CA GLU A 55 15.61 -2.89 -13.31
C GLU A 55 16.87 -3.74 -13.23
N GLU A 56 17.99 -3.19 -13.64
CA GLU A 56 19.31 -3.80 -13.54
C GLU A 56 20.20 -2.84 -12.76
N GLU A 57 20.70 -3.29 -11.63
CA GLU A 57 21.51 -2.48 -10.73
C GLU A 57 22.90 -3.06 -10.62
N HIS A 58 23.91 -2.19 -10.80
CA HIS A 58 25.31 -2.49 -10.63
C HIS A 58 25.84 -1.74 -9.42
N ILE A 59 26.32 -2.47 -8.45
CA ILE A 59 26.89 -1.92 -7.20
C ILE A 59 28.38 -2.24 -7.19
N SER A 60 29.19 -1.24 -6.93
CA SER A 60 30.64 -1.35 -6.77
C SER A 60 31.02 -0.74 -5.43
N GLU A 61 31.66 -1.52 -4.58
CA GLU A 61 32.22 -1.05 -3.32
C GLU A 61 33.74 -1.12 -3.35
N LEU A 62 34.37 0.02 -3.20
CA LEU A 62 35.80 0.16 -3.09
C LEU A 62 36.17 0.45 -1.65
N SER A 63 37.03 -0.36 -1.05
CA SER A 63 37.46 -0.24 0.33
C SER A 63 38.97 -0.07 0.42
N ARG A 64 39.43 0.59 1.50
CA ARG A 64 40.85 0.71 1.75
C ARG A 64 41.45 -0.56 2.37
N ASN A 65 40.69 -1.27 3.21
CA ASN A 65 41.16 -2.37 4.02
C ASN A 65 40.58 -3.74 3.63
N TYR A 66 39.60 -3.76 2.72
CA TYR A 66 38.97 -4.97 2.20
C TYR A 66 39.06 -5.03 0.68
N ASP A 67 38.91 -6.21 0.15
CA ASP A 67 38.83 -6.39 -1.31
C ASP A 67 37.64 -5.63 -1.89
N ASP A 68 37.81 -5.13 -3.12
CA ASP A 68 36.75 -4.48 -3.86
C ASP A 68 35.62 -5.49 -4.14
N PHE A 69 34.39 -5.02 -4.00
CA PHE A 69 33.22 -5.86 -4.17
C PHE A 69 32.34 -5.35 -5.30
N TYR A 70 31.88 -6.26 -6.15
CA TYR A 70 31.04 -5.94 -7.29
C TYR A 70 29.85 -6.88 -7.32
N ILE A 71 28.65 -6.32 -7.41
CA ILE A 71 27.41 -7.09 -7.53
C ILE A 71 26.54 -6.50 -8.62
N THR A 72 25.84 -7.37 -9.35
CA THR A 72 24.81 -6.98 -10.29
C THR A 72 23.52 -7.66 -9.90
N THR A 73 22.45 -6.90 -9.76
CA THR A 73 21.11 -7.43 -9.51
C THR A 73 20.20 -7.15 -10.69
N LEU A 74 19.24 -8.03 -10.91
CA LEU A 74 18.23 -7.92 -11.94
C LEU A 74 16.86 -8.19 -11.33
N SER A 75 16.00 -7.16 -11.36
CA SER A 75 14.60 -7.25 -10.93
C SER A 75 13.69 -7.14 -12.16
N ARG A 76 12.71 -8.02 -12.26
CA ARG A 76 11.65 -7.98 -13.26
C ARG A 76 10.31 -8.07 -12.59
N THR A 77 9.40 -7.18 -12.94
CA THR A 77 8.04 -7.18 -12.42
C THR A 77 7.04 -7.18 -13.57
N ASP A 78 6.07 -8.08 -13.53
CA ASP A 78 4.88 -8.09 -14.40
C ASP A 78 3.65 -7.94 -13.52
N ASN A 79 2.85 -6.92 -13.77
CA ASN A 79 1.67 -6.59 -12.97
C ASN A 79 0.44 -6.47 -13.86
N LYS A 80 -0.66 -7.13 -13.47
CA LYS A 80 -1.97 -7.06 -14.13
C LYS A 80 -3.04 -6.84 -13.08
N LEU A 81 -3.90 -5.86 -13.34
CA LEU A 81 -5.05 -5.54 -12.51
C LEU A 81 -6.31 -5.51 -13.37
N TYR A 82 -7.34 -6.16 -12.89
CA TYR A 82 -8.70 -6.08 -13.40
C TYR A 82 -9.58 -5.58 -12.27
N ALA A 83 -10.35 -4.53 -12.48
CA ALA A 83 -11.26 -4.02 -11.47
C ALA A 83 -12.61 -3.66 -12.08
N GLY A 84 -13.66 -3.84 -11.29
CA GLY A 84 -15.01 -3.45 -11.66
C GLY A 84 -15.73 -2.89 -10.45
N LYS A 85 -16.44 -1.77 -10.62
CA LYS A 85 -17.22 -1.11 -9.58
C LYS A 85 -18.59 -0.73 -10.11
N LEU A 86 -19.63 -1.13 -9.39
CA LEU A 86 -21.02 -0.74 -9.63
C LEU A 86 -21.53 0.05 -8.44
N VAL A 87 -22.09 1.22 -8.71
CA VAL A 87 -22.76 2.05 -7.70
C VAL A 87 -24.19 2.32 -8.16
N LEU A 88 -25.13 2.10 -7.28
CA LEU A 88 -26.52 2.44 -7.45
C LEU A 88 -26.90 3.51 -6.41
N SER A 89 -27.48 4.60 -6.85
CA SER A 89 -27.87 5.71 -5.98
C SER A 89 -29.33 6.06 -6.19
N TYR A 90 -30.01 6.32 -5.08
CA TYR A 90 -31.41 6.72 -5.09
C TYR A 90 -31.64 7.97 -4.24
N PRO A 91 -32.31 9.01 -4.75
CA PRO A 91 -32.63 10.19 -3.99
C PRO A 91 -33.71 9.88 -2.94
N LEU A 92 -33.53 10.40 -1.73
CA LEU A 92 -34.51 10.35 -0.63
C LEU A 92 -35.02 11.78 -0.39
N ALA A 93 -36.21 11.89 0.24
CA ALA A 93 -36.72 13.20 0.67
C ALA A 93 -35.75 13.78 1.75
N GLY A 94 -34.87 14.69 1.32
CA GLY A 94 -33.84 15.32 2.18
C GLY A 94 -32.49 14.62 2.20
N GLY A 95 -32.26 13.64 1.32
CA GLY A 95 -30.98 12.92 1.29
C GLY A 95 -30.80 12.02 0.10
N ARG A 96 -29.86 11.12 0.19
CA ARG A 96 -29.50 10.12 -0.83
C ARG A 96 -29.00 8.86 -0.16
N ILE A 97 -29.38 7.72 -0.68
CA ILE A 97 -28.80 6.42 -0.35
C ILE A 97 -28.04 5.88 -1.56
N SER A 98 -26.85 5.36 -1.36
CA SER A 98 -26.02 4.75 -2.39
C SER A 98 -25.52 3.42 -1.91
N GLY A 99 -25.55 2.41 -2.75
CA GLY A 99 -25.00 1.10 -2.44
C GLY A 99 -24.30 0.53 -3.66
N GLY A 100 -23.37 -0.36 -3.44
CA GLY A 100 -22.64 -0.91 -4.57
C GLY A 100 -21.75 -2.08 -4.21
N SER A 101 -21.08 -2.58 -5.24
CA SER A 101 -20.10 -3.64 -5.16
C SER A 101 -18.85 -3.26 -5.95
N GLU A 102 -17.73 -3.80 -5.50
CA GLU A 102 -16.43 -3.63 -6.15
C GLU A 102 -15.72 -4.97 -6.13
N TYR A 103 -15.14 -5.34 -7.26
CA TYR A 103 -14.29 -6.50 -7.39
C TYR A 103 -12.99 -6.10 -8.05
N SER A 104 -11.87 -6.54 -7.47
CA SER A 104 -10.58 -6.43 -8.13
C SER A 104 -9.81 -7.74 -8.07
N TYR A 105 -9.02 -7.97 -9.12
CA TYR A 105 -8.10 -9.09 -9.23
C TYR A 105 -6.74 -8.57 -9.68
N THR A 106 -5.74 -8.76 -8.82
CA THR A 106 -4.34 -8.45 -9.10
C THR A 106 -3.56 -9.74 -9.31
N HIS A 107 -2.77 -9.77 -10.36
CA HIS A 107 -1.76 -10.79 -10.60
C HIS A 107 -0.43 -10.11 -10.80
N ARG A 108 0.52 -10.38 -9.91
CA ARG A 108 1.87 -9.82 -9.94
C ARG A 108 2.89 -10.94 -9.86
N THR A 109 3.90 -10.87 -10.72
CA THR A 109 5.11 -11.69 -10.65
C THR A 109 6.30 -10.78 -10.46
N SER A 110 7.23 -11.17 -9.61
CA SER A 110 8.46 -10.44 -9.33
C SER A 110 9.61 -11.42 -9.31
N ASP A 111 10.46 -11.38 -10.34
CA ASP A 111 11.66 -12.20 -10.43
C ASP A 111 12.85 -11.33 -10.04
N PHE A 112 13.63 -11.79 -9.08
CA PHE A 112 14.85 -11.16 -8.63
C PHE A 112 16.01 -12.13 -8.78
N SER A 113 17.13 -11.68 -9.29
CA SER A 113 18.37 -12.46 -9.40
C SER A 113 19.58 -11.59 -9.12
N GLY A 114 20.48 -12.07 -8.28
CA GLY A 114 21.80 -11.50 -8.07
C GLY A 114 22.84 -12.29 -8.86
N PHE A 115 23.85 -11.60 -9.37
CA PHE A 115 25.02 -12.20 -9.99
C PHE A 115 26.20 -12.02 -9.03
N GLY A 116 26.61 -13.11 -8.42
CA GLY A 116 27.61 -13.23 -7.35
C GLY A 116 27.18 -14.30 -6.37
N ASP A 117 28.09 -14.79 -5.55
CA ASP A 117 27.85 -15.93 -4.66
C ASP A 117 26.98 -15.59 -3.42
N GLU A 118 26.62 -14.32 -3.22
CA GLU A 118 26.02 -13.84 -1.97
C GLU A 118 24.51 -13.54 -2.04
N ILE A 119 23.91 -13.50 -3.22
CA ILE A 119 22.47 -13.19 -3.35
C ILE A 119 21.74 -14.31 -4.09
N GLU A 120 20.86 -14.98 -3.36
CA GLU A 120 19.99 -16.01 -3.92
C GLU A 120 18.85 -15.37 -4.71
N GLY A 121 18.61 -15.89 -5.92
CA GLY A 121 17.51 -15.43 -6.75
C GLY A 121 16.16 -15.93 -6.23
N THR A 122 15.13 -15.08 -6.30
CA THR A 122 13.76 -15.42 -5.91
C THR A 122 12.79 -15.13 -7.03
N SER A 123 11.70 -15.90 -7.08
CA SER A 123 10.58 -15.65 -7.98
C SER A 123 9.29 -15.67 -7.18
N ASP A 124 8.75 -14.48 -6.94
CA ASP A 124 7.56 -14.29 -6.15
C ASP A 124 6.35 -14.06 -7.05
N LYS A 125 5.23 -14.71 -6.73
CA LYS A 125 3.97 -14.48 -7.41
C LYS A 125 2.86 -14.22 -6.41
N ILE A 126 2.14 -13.11 -6.62
CA ILE A 126 1.01 -12.67 -5.83
C ILE A 126 -0.26 -12.74 -6.67
N ARG A 127 -1.30 -13.31 -6.08
CA ARG A 127 -2.67 -13.25 -6.60
C ARG A 127 -3.56 -12.69 -5.50
N GLU A 128 -4.13 -11.53 -5.76
CA GLU A 128 -5.05 -10.90 -4.81
C GLU A 128 -6.43 -10.76 -5.45
N LYS A 129 -7.45 -11.20 -4.72
CA LYS A 129 -8.86 -11.01 -5.06
C LYS A 129 -9.49 -10.21 -3.93
N ASN A 130 -10.11 -9.10 -4.27
CA ASN A 130 -10.85 -8.28 -3.32
C ASN A 130 -12.30 -8.13 -3.80
N LEU A 131 -13.23 -8.56 -2.99
CA LEU A 131 -14.66 -8.35 -3.17
C LEU A 131 -15.16 -7.44 -2.05
N ALA A 132 -15.77 -6.33 -2.43
CA ALA A 132 -16.32 -5.40 -1.47
C ALA A 132 -17.79 -5.08 -1.78
N PHE A 133 -18.56 -4.85 -0.73
CA PHE A 133 -19.90 -4.30 -0.76
C PHE A 133 -19.95 -3.08 0.14
N PHE A 134 -20.68 -2.05 -0.28
CA PHE A 134 -20.82 -0.84 0.51
C PHE A 134 -22.23 -0.27 0.42
N LEU A 135 -22.60 0.43 1.49
CA LEU A 135 -23.85 1.17 1.61
C LEU A 135 -23.53 2.50 2.30
N ASP A 136 -23.96 3.60 1.67
CA ASP A 136 -23.77 4.95 2.16
C ASP A 136 -25.12 5.68 2.18
N CYS A 137 -25.35 6.44 3.21
CA CYS A 137 -26.54 7.27 3.36
C CYS A 137 -26.11 8.68 3.75
N VAL A 138 -26.56 9.67 2.99
CA VAL A 138 -26.41 11.09 3.30
C VAL A 138 -27.81 11.65 3.53
N TYR A 139 -28.04 12.29 4.68
CA TYR A 139 -29.34 12.81 5.02
C TYR A 139 -29.24 14.15 5.76
N ARG A 140 -30.14 15.08 5.41
CA ARG A 140 -30.22 16.39 6.04
C ARG A 140 -31.26 16.38 7.15
N LEU A 141 -30.78 16.47 8.40
CA LEU A 141 -31.59 16.55 9.62
C LEU A 141 -31.70 18.01 10.06
N GLY A 142 -32.68 18.75 9.50
CA GLY A 142 -32.82 20.18 9.79
C GLY A 142 -31.60 20.98 9.34
N GLY A 143 -30.81 21.51 10.30
CA GLY A 143 -29.57 22.27 10.04
C GLY A 143 -28.29 21.42 10.04
N VAL A 144 -28.40 20.10 10.16
CA VAL A 144 -27.26 19.18 10.21
C VAL A 144 -27.29 18.25 9.01
N ASN A 145 -26.17 18.14 8.30
CA ASN A 145 -25.96 17.09 7.32
C ASN A 145 -25.29 15.92 8.02
N ALA A 146 -25.93 14.75 7.95
CA ALA A 146 -25.40 13.49 8.48
C ALA A 146 -25.08 12.54 7.35
N SER A 147 -23.91 11.90 7.39
CA SER A 147 -23.60 10.79 6.52
C SER A 147 -23.15 9.60 7.31
N ALA A 148 -23.60 8.40 6.90
CA ALA A 148 -23.20 7.13 7.48
C ALA A 148 -22.92 6.15 6.35
N GLY A 149 -21.79 5.46 6.46
CA GLY A 149 -21.36 4.46 5.50
C GLY A 149 -20.92 3.18 6.18
N LEU A 150 -21.08 2.07 5.49
CA LEU A 150 -20.55 0.77 5.88
C LEU A 150 -20.01 0.06 4.66
N ARG A 151 -18.74 -0.34 4.71
CA ARG A 151 -18.09 -1.13 3.68
C ARG A 151 -17.65 -2.47 4.29
N TYR A 152 -17.99 -3.56 3.61
CA TYR A 152 -17.49 -4.90 3.88
C TYR A 152 -16.49 -5.28 2.79
N GLU A 153 -15.35 -5.84 3.16
CA GLU A 153 -14.35 -6.39 2.25
C GLU A 153 -14.03 -7.83 2.59
N ASP A 154 -13.91 -8.65 1.54
CA ASP A 154 -13.44 -10.04 1.57
C ASP A 154 -12.23 -10.14 0.62
N VAL A 155 -11.04 -10.28 1.19
CA VAL A 155 -9.76 -10.23 0.46
C VAL A 155 -9.02 -11.54 0.61
N TYR A 156 -8.75 -12.20 -0.52
CA TYR A 156 -7.88 -13.36 -0.62
C TYR A 156 -6.55 -12.93 -1.21
N TYR A 157 -5.49 -13.18 -0.50
CA TYR A 157 -4.12 -12.93 -0.89
C TYR A 157 -3.34 -14.25 -0.91
N ASP A 158 -3.02 -14.74 -2.09
CA ASP A 158 -2.25 -15.97 -2.32
C ASP A 158 -0.81 -15.60 -2.69
N PHE A 159 0.15 -16.07 -1.91
CA PHE A 159 1.57 -15.87 -2.14
C PHE A 159 2.23 -17.18 -2.58
N TYR A 160 3.09 -17.07 -3.58
CA TYR A 160 3.88 -18.18 -4.11
C TYR A 160 5.33 -17.75 -4.21
N GLU A 161 6.22 -18.56 -3.67
CA GLU A 161 7.66 -18.43 -3.83
C GLU A 161 8.19 -19.56 -4.69
N ASN A 162 8.98 -19.25 -5.71
CA ASN A 162 9.52 -20.24 -6.66
C ASN A 162 8.46 -21.23 -7.19
N SER A 163 7.26 -20.70 -7.48
CA SER A 163 6.06 -21.44 -7.92
C SER A 163 5.42 -22.35 -6.86
N LEU A 164 5.92 -22.40 -5.63
CA LEU A 164 5.34 -23.14 -4.52
C LEU A 164 4.41 -22.22 -3.71
N TYR A 165 3.20 -22.69 -3.42
CA TYR A 165 2.26 -21.95 -2.58
C TYR A 165 2.75 -21.91 -1.15
N GLN A 166 2.75 -20.70 -0.56
CA GLN A 166 3.18 -20.43 0.80
C GLN A 166 1.95 -20.14 1.67
N SER A 167 1.60 -21.12 2.50
CA SER A 167 0.40 -21.02 3.34
C SER A 167 0.52 -19.95 4.44
N ASP A 168 1.72 -19.74 4.95
CA ASP A 168 1.99 -18.87 6.09
C ASP A 168 2.01 -17.40 5.68
N GLU A 169 2.38 -17.11 4.43
CA GLU A 169 2.36 -15.79 3.81
C GLU A 169 1.04 -15.48 3.10
N SER A 170 0.25 -16.51 2.77
CA SER A 170 -1.07 -16.35 2.16
C SER A 170 -2.10 -15.97 3.21
N LYS A 171 -3.05 -15.10 2.86
CA LYS A 171 -3.95 -14.46 3.83
C LYS A 171 -5.36 -14.34 3.32
N HIS A 172 -6.30 -14.37 4.26
CA HIS A 172 -7.71 -14.13 4.00
C HIS A 172 -8.24 -13.14 5.04
N TYR A 173 -8.68 -11.97 4.58
CA TYR A 173 -9.19 -10.90 5.44
C TYR A 173 -10.68 -10.69 5.19
N ARG A 174 -11.43 -10.53 6.27
CA ARG A 174 -12.85 -10.12 6.25
C ARG A 174 -13.02 -8.96 7.21
N ASN A 175 -13.35 -7.79 6.68
CA ASN A 175 -13.35 -6.57 7.45
C ASN A 175 -14.58 -5.73 7.18
N LEU A 176 -14.99 -4.98 8.22
CA LEU A 176 -16.02 -3.95 8.14
C LEU A 176 -15.39 -2.60 8.41
N PHE A 177 -15.69 -1.65 7.55
CA PHE A 177 -15.21 -0.27 7.61
C PHE A 177 -16.40 0.69 7.76
N PRO A 178 -16.82 1.00 8.98
CA PRO A 178 -17.82 2.02 9.23
C PRO A 178 -17.26 3.41 9.04
N SER A 179 -18.11 4.32 8.59
CA SER A 179 -17.86 5.75 8.53
C SER A 179 -19.07 6.53 9.02
N LEU A 180 -18.84 7.61 9.72
CA LEU A 180 -19.87 8.55 10.19
C LEU A 180 -19.35 9.97 10.06
N SER A 181 -20.13 10.88 9.49
CA SER A 181 -19.84 12.30 9.59
C SER A 181 -21.11 13.10 9.90
N LEU A 182 -20.93 14.14 10.69
CA LEU A 182 -21.93 15.11 11.04
C LEU A 182 -21.36 16.51 10.81
N GLU A 183 -22.07 17.34 10.08
CA GLU A 183 -21.67 18.71 9.84
C GLU A 183 -22.84 19.67 9.92
N GLY A 184 -22.61 20.85 10.42
CA GLY A 184 -23.67 21.81 10.58
C GLY A 184 -23.17 23.20 10.97
N ALA A 185 -24.12 24.08 11.23
CA ALA A 185 -23.86 25.41 11.72
C ALA A 185 -24.70 25.72 12.97
N MET A 186 -24.09 26.33 13.95
CA MET A 186 -24.72 26.86 15.16
C MET A 186 -24.40 28.35 15.30
N GLY A 187 -25.32 29.19 14.87
CA GLY A 187 -25.07 30.64 14.73
C GLY A 187 -24.00 30.92 13.68
N GLN A 188 -22.88 31.53 14.10
CA GLN A 188 -21.75 31.83 13.24
C GLN A 188 -20.66 30.74 13.25
N VAL A 189 -20.85 29.68 14.02
CA VAL A 189 -19.91 28.57 14.11
C VAL A 189 -20.32 27.47 13.15
N GLN A 190 -19.45 27.15 12.19
CA GLN A 190 -19.55 25.93 11.39
C GLN A 190 -18.78 24.82 12.09
N TRP A 191 -19.32 23.63 12.12
CA TRP A 191 -18.69 22.50 12.78
C TRP A 191 -18.84 21.22 11.96
N ALA A 192 -17.85 20.34 12.07
CA ALA A 192 -17.86 19.01 11.50
C ALA A 192 -17.24 18.00 12.49
N LEU A 193 -17.85 16.82 12.56
CA LEU A 193 -17.35 15.67 13.30
C LEU A 193 -17.26 14.50 12.33
N GLY A 194 -16.17 13.76 12.38
CA GLY A 194 -15.95 12.58 11.54
C GLY A 194 -15.38 11.41 12.33
N TYR A 195 -15.79 10.21 11.96
CA TYR A 195 -15.16 8.96 12.38
C TYR A 195 -15.17 7.98 11.22
N HIS A 196 -14.03 7.35 10.98
CA HIS A 196 -13.95 6.27 9.99
C HIS A 196 -12.84 5.27 10.36
N ILE A 197 -12.98 4.06 9.82
CA ILE A 197 -11.91 3.06 9.83
C ILE A 197 -11.41 2.92 8.41
N GLN A 198 -10.10 2.97 8.25
CA GLN A 198 -9.41 2.70 6.98
C GLN A 198 -8.33 1.65 7.15
N VAL A 199 -7.93 1.03 6.06
CA VAL A 199 -6.86 0.05 6.01
C VAL A 199 -5.71 0.57 5.16
N ALA A 200 -4.50 0.50 5.71
CA ALA A 200 -3.27 0.68 4.95
C ALA A 200 -2.62 -0.70 4.74
N ARG A 201 -2.62 -1.16 3.48
CA ARG A 201 -2.01 -2.45 3.13
C ARG A 201 -0.52 -2.27 2.86
N PRO A 202 0.32 -3.25 3.21
CA PRO A 202 1.71 -3.24 2.80
C PRO A 202 1.83 -3.09 1.29
N HIS A 203 2.82 -2.35 0.83
CA HIS A 203 3.16 -2.32 -0.59
C HIS A 203 3.71 -3.68 -1.02
N TYR A 204 3.45 -4.08 -2.26
CA TYR A 204 3.96 -5.37 -2.78
C TYR A 204 5.49 -5.49 -2.71
N GLU A 205 6.21 -4.37 -2.75
CA GLU A 205 7.67 -4.34 -2.55
C GLU A 205 8.09 -4.75 -1.13
N GLN A 206 7.28 -4.43 -0.13
CA GLN A 206 7.50 -4.81 1.27
C GLN A 206 7.18 -6.29 1.54
N LEU A 207 6.41 -6.92 0.64
CA LEU A 207 5.97 -8.31 0.72
C LEU A 207 6.86 -9.28 -0.07
N LYS A 208 7.96 -8.82 -0.65
CA LYS A 208 8.92 -9.66 -1.38
C LYS A 208 9.83 -10.43 -0.41
N ASN A 209 10.22 -11.64 -0.79
CA ASN A 209 11.32 -12.37 -0.12
C ASN A 209 12.71 -11.95 -0.62
N ALA A 210 12.78 -11.14 -1.66
CA ALA A 210 14.04 -10.67 -2.22
C ALA A 210 14.85 -9.89 -1.18
N ILE A 211 16.10 -10.28 -1.00
CA ILE A 211 17.06 -9.55 -0.19
C ILE A 211 17.90 -8.67 -1.12
N HIS A 212 17.80 -7.36 -0.93
CA HIS A 212 18.57 -6.38 -1.67
C HIS A 212 19.86 -6.05 -0.92
N TYR A 213 20.94 -5.98 -1.65
CA TYR A 213 22.22 -5.56 -1.11
C TYR A 213 22.24 -4.04 -0.94
N GLY A 214 22.33 -3.56 0.30
CA GLY A 214 22.51 -2.13 0.57
C GLY A 214 23.98 -1.72 0.57
N ASN A 215 24.80 -2.46 1.29
CA ASN A 215 26.25 -2.38 1.33
C ASN A 215 26.77 -3.62 2.09
N ARG A 216 28.10 -3.81 2.19
CA ARG A 216 28.73 -4.97 2.86
C ARG A 216 28.29 -5.20 4.32
N PHE A 217 27.64 -4.24 4.95
CA PHE A 217 27.14 -4.33 6.33
C PHE A 217 25.63 -4.30 6.43
N THR A 218 24.92 -4.08 5.32
CA THR A 218 23.47 -3.86 5.33
C THR A 218 22.80 -4.56 4.16
N TYR A 219 21.88 -5.44 4.50
CA TYR A 219 20.93 -6.03 3.57
C TYR A 219 19.53 -5.47 3.84
N LEU A 220 18.77 -5.25 2.81
CA LEU A 220 17.39 -4.78 2.87
C LEU A 220 16.47 -5.90 2.39
N GLY A 221 15.55 -6.34 3.23
CA GLY A 221 14.56 -7.35 2.87
C GLY A 221 13.14 -6.87 3.09
N GLY A 222 12.21 -7.48 2.41
CA GLY A 222 10.80 -7.37 2.73
C GLY A 222 10.38 -8.41 3.77
N ALA A 223 9.11 -8.40 4.13
CA ALA A 223 8.51 -9.35 5.04
C ALA A 223 7.14 -9.79 4.50
N PRO A 224 7.05 -10.95 3.81
CA PRO A 224 5.81 -11.43 3.20
C PRO A 224 4.66 -11.62 4.20
N ASN A 225 4.97 -11.77 5.48
CA ASN A 225 4.01 -11.98 6.55
C ASN A 225 3.45 -10.68 7.16
N LEU A 226 3.82 -9.49 6.65
CA LEU A 226 3.27 -8.22 7.12
C LEU A 226 1.76 -8.20 7.06
N GLN A 227 1.14 -7.70 8.13
CA GLN A 227 -0.31 -7.52 8.23
C GLN A 227 -0.72 -6.10 7.79
N PRO A 228 -1.94 -5.91 7.29
CA PRO A 228 -2.47 -4.57 7.06
C PRO A 228 -2.63 -3.79 8.36
N THR A 229 -2.27 -2.52 8.34
CA THR A 229 -2.52 -1.59 9.44
C THR A 229 -3.97 -1.08 9.38
N TYR A 230 -4.71 -1.22 10.48
CA TYR A 230 -6.05 -0.65 10.61
C TYR A 230 -5.99 0.66 11.39
N ILE A 231 -6.54 1.72 10.79
CA ILE A 231 -6.48 3.07 11.32
C ILE A 231 -7.89 3.53 11.69
N HIS A 232 -8.13 3.71 12.98
CA HIS A 232 -9.33 4.35 13.49
C HIS A 232 -9.07 5.85 13.58
N ALA A 233 -9.76 6.62 12.78
CA ALA A 233 -9.61 8.07 12.72
C ALA A 233 -10.87 8.77 13.22
N ALA A 234 -10.72 9.65 14.18
CA ALA A 234 -11.77 10.57 14.64
C ALA A 234 -11.28 12.01 14.48
N GLU A 235 -12.12 12.87 13.95
CA GLU A 235 -11.78 14.27 13.72
C GLU A 235 -12.92 15.20 14.12
N MET A 236 -12.56 16.38 14.61
CA MET A 236 -13.45 17.49 14.86
C MET A 236 -12.87 18.76 14.25
N ARG A 237 -13.71 19.52 13.57
CA ARG A 237 -13.39 20.84 13.06
C ARG A 237 -14.44 21.85 13.48
N ALA A 238 -14.02 23.02 13.87
CA ALA A 238 -14.90 24.16 14.14
C ALA A 238 -14.31 25.43 13.50
N ILE A 239 -15.16 26.21 12.86
CA ILE A 239 -14.79 27.47 12.19
C ILE A 239 -15.70 28.57 12.71
N TYR A 240 -15.09 29.64 13.25
CA TYR A 240 -15.78 30.84 13.65
C TYR A 240 -15.06 32.06 13.05
N ARG A 241 -15.67 32.73 12.09
CA ARG A 241 -15.07 33.83 11.30
C ARG A 241 -13.71 33.38 10.73
N ASP A 242 -12.63 34.04 11.17
CA ASP A 242 -11.25 33.79 10.71
C ASP A 242 -10.51 32.74 11.57
N LEU A 243 -11.16 32.23 12.62
CA LEU A 243 -10.58 31.22 13.52
C LEU A 243 -11.04 29.82 13.11
N GLN A 244 -10.07 28.92 12.89
CA GLN A 244 -10.30 27.51 12.66
C GLN A 244 -9.62 26.69 13.75
N LEU A 245 -10.37 25.78 14.35
CA LEU A 245 -9.89 24.75 15.27
C LEU A 245 -10.06 23.38 14.59
N SER A 246 -9.01 22.56 14.60
CA SER A 246 -9.06 21.16 14.18
C SER A 246 -8.40 20.29 15.23
N VAL A 247 -9.07 19.19 15.59
CA VAL A 247 -8.57 18.17 16.51
C VAL A 247 -8.76 16.82 15.85
N GLY A 248 -7.69 16.02 15.78
CA GLY A 248 -7.71 14.68 15.22
C GLY A 248 -7.15 13.67 16.21
N TYR A 249 -7.69 12.47 16.21
CA TYR A 249 -7.19 11.32 16.94
C TYR A 249 -7.12 10.12 16.02
N ASN A 250 -5.92 9.52 15.90
CA ASN A 250 -5.71 8.31 15.14
C ASN A 250 -5.18 7.20 16.05
N ARG A 251 -5.77 6.01 15.92
CA ARG A 251 -5.27 4.79 16.54
C ARG A 251 -4.90 3.79 15.46
N TYR A 252 -3.65 3.37 15.47
CA TYR A 252 -3.08 2.39 14.55
C TYR A 252 -3.05 1.02 15.24
N ASN A 253 -3.56 0.00 14.55
CA ASN A 253 -3.42 -1.40 14.94
C ASN A 253 -2.56 -2.08 13.88
N ASP A 254 -1.56 -2.88 14.29
CA ASP A 254 -0.61 -3.57 13.42
C ASP A 254 0.17 -2.61 12.50
N ASP A 255 0.76 -1.56 13.10
CA ASP A 255 1.54 -0.57 12.36
C ASP A 255 2.82 -1.19 11.79
N ILE A 256 3.11 -0.86 10.51
CA ILE A 256 4.27 -1.37 9.79
C ILE A 256 5.46 -0.48 10.10
N LEU A 257 6.44 -1.03 10.79
CA LEU A 257 7.65 -0.33 11.17
C LEU A 257 8.88 -1.00 10.55
N PHE A 258 9.88 -0.21 10.21
CA PHE A 258 11.20 -0.73 9.87
C PHE A 258 11.90 -1.19 11.14
N SER A 259 12.45 -2.39 11.11
CA SER A 259 13.32 -2.89 12.16
C SER A 259 14.74 -3.09 11.63
N ILE A 260 15.72 -2.99 12.53
CA ILE A 260 17.12 -3.28 12.24
C ILE A 260 17.50 -4.46 13.11
N GLU A 261 17.91 -5.55 12.48
CA GLU A 261 18.38 -6.75 13.17
C GLU A 261 19.86 -7.00 12.87
N GLN A 262 20.62 -7.30 13.89
CA GLN A 262 22.02 -7.66 13.75
C GLN A 262 22.14 -9.18 13.56
N ILE A 263 22.48 -9.62 12.34
CA ILE A 263 22.60 -11.03 12.00
C ILE A 263 23.94 -11.62 12.47
N THR A 264 25.02 -10.85 12.36
CA THR A 264 26.36 -11.22 12.85
C THR A 264 26.99 -10.03 13.55
N SER A 265 28.15 -10.25 14.23
CA SER A 265 28.87 -9.15 14.89
C SER A 265 29.28 -7.99 13.96
N CYS A 266 29.14 -8.16 12.64
CA CYS A 266 29.52 -7.18 11.62
C CYS A 266 28.43 -6.86 10.59
N LEU A 267 27.27 -7.51 10.61
CA LEU A 267 26.21 -7.32 9.62
C LEU A 267 24.92 -6.81 10.28
N LEU A 268 24.37 -5.72 9.74
CA LEU A 268 23.07 -5.18 10.11
C LEU A 268 22.06 -5.51 9.00
N TYR A 269 20.95 -6.11 9.37
CA TYR A 269 19.81 -6.36 8.50
C TYR A 269 18.68 -5.39 8.85
N THR A 270 18.03 -4.81 7.83
CA THR A 270 16.85 -3.96 8.00
C THR A 270 15.66 -4.59 7.26
N SER A 271 14.58 -4.85 7.96
CA SER A 271 13.33 -5.38 7.43
C SER A 271 12.17 -4.40 7.62
#